data_dc35a12d2bc22e8f43a567c6b6f44f41
#
_entry.id   dc35a12d2bc22e8f43a567c6b6f44f41
#
_cell.length_a   1.000
_cell.length_b   1.000
_cell.length_c   1.000
_cell.angle_alpha   90.00
_cell.angle_beta   90.00
_cell.angle_gamma   90.00
#
_symmetry.space_group_name_H-M   'P 1'
#
loop_
_entity.id
_entity.type
_entity.pdbx_description
1 polymer ?
#
loop_
_entity_poly.entity_id
_entity_poly.type
_entity_poly.pdbx_seq_one_letter_code
_entity_poly.pdbx_strand_id
1 'polypeptide(L)'
;MHTTPTQRPSWGLIARVCLIAIGIGYNFALIGPIARRLSDQFGVSLGMIGLLTTGLLVTHALSQLPAAVPAQKIGPLKLVRYAFVLVAIANVLGAISPVFWVLAVTRVIVGFGTGPVFVGGLDGSRRLGGALLAGVFGGAATFGLGLALVMGAAFDAFGWSWHLTFIVAAAFALAAVVFGPKDSDEPRPHAGNVVDHLGAVLRSGPLWRLALIHSATFGASLVVGAWIVIYFREGAITGFLAGAIGFSLLAMTAIFRPIGGALFSRGVHWRVLGPAAVLTCGLGLGVLSIGLPSWLAAVVSLVIGISFALPFSAVFVLTVKAEPRYPAAGIAFVNMTGGVFALIITPIAGVLLDHHVGWIAFTGMGVIAVIAAWVARDPVPG
;
A
#
# COMPACT_ATOMS: atom_id res chain seq x y z
N MET A 1 3.72 -32.75 10.08
CA MET A 1 4.63 -31.88 9.31
C MET A 1 5.51 -31.14 10.32
N HIS A 2 6.78 -31.53 10.44
CA HIS A 2 7.74 -30.84 11.29
C HIS A 2 8.05 -29.48 10.68
N THR A 3 7.52 -28.41 11.25
CA THR A 3 7.96 -27.06 10.96
C THR A 3 9.34 -26.87 11.58
N THR A 4 10.38 -26.92 10.77
CA THR A 4 11.70 -26.42 11.17
C THR A 4 11.51 -25.00 11.74
N PRO A 5 12.11 -24.67 12.90
CA PRO A 5 12.02 -23.34 13.47
C PRO A 5 12.61 -22.37 12.43
N THR A 6 11.78 -21.49 11.87
CA THR A 6 12.21 -20.48 10.93
C THR A 6 13.24 -19.60 11.64
N GLN A 7 14.48 -19.68 11.22
CA GLN A 7 15.56 -18.82 11.71
C GLN A 7 15.09 -17.36 11.54
N ARG A 8 15.31 -16.55 12.57
CA ARG A 8 14.97 -15.13 12.52
C ARG A 8 15.70 -14.50 11.33
N PRO A 9 15.03 -13.74 10.45
CA PRO A 9 15.67 -13.10 9.33
C PRO A 9 16.79 -12.18 9.83
N SER A 10 17.92 -12.18 9.14
CA SER A 10 19.04 -11.30 9.47
C SER A 10 18.66 -9.83 9.26
N TRP A 11 19.26 -8.92 10.03
CA TRP A 11 19.07 -7.48 9.86
C TRP A 11 19.39 -7.01 8.45
N GLY A 12 20.42 -7.61 7.80
CA GLY A 12 20.76 -7.31 6.41
C GLY A 12 19.64 -7.69 5.43
N LEU A 13 18.94 -8.81 5.66
CA LEU A 13 17.80 -9.19 4.84
C LEU A 13 16.60 -8.25 5.06
N ILE A 14 16.34 -7.88 6.32
CA ILE A 14 15.30 -6.90 6.66
C ILE A 14 15.57 -5.58 5.93
N ALA A 15 16.77 -5.03 6.00
CA ALA A 15 17.15 -3.79 5.33
C ALA A 15 16.96 -3.85 3.79
N ARG A 16 17.30 -4.99 3.17
CA ARG A 16 17.11 -5.20 1.72
C ARG A 16 15.63 -5.25 1.33
N VAL A 17 14.77 -5.85 2.15
CA VAL A 17 13.31 -5.86 1.94
C VAL A 17 12.74 -4.45 2.13
N CYS A 18 13.18 -3.73 3.17
CA CYS A 18 12.78 -2.33 3.39
C CYS A 18 13.12 -1.45 2.20
N LEU A 19 14.30 -1.63 1.60
CA LEU A 19 14.74 -0.83 0.46
C LEU A 19 13.80 -0.95 -0.74
N ILE A 20 13.35 -2.18 -1.08
CA ILE A 20 12.34 -2.40 -2.11
C ILE A 20 11.04 -1.66 -1.77
N ALA A 21 10.55 -1.84 -0.56
CA ALA A 21 9.25 -1.35 -0.15
C ALA A 21 9.22 0.19 -0.02
N ILE A 22 10.28 0.79 0.52
CA ILE A 22 10.44 2.26 0.59
C ILE A 22 10.42 2.85 -0.81
N GLY A 23 11.11 2.23 -1.78
CA GLY A 23 11.13 2.69 -3.17
C GLY A 23 9.74 2.73 -3.81
N ILE A 24 8.84 1.77 -3.50
CA ILE A 24 7.44 1.82 -3.95
C ILE A 24 6.69 2.95 -3.27
N GLY A 25 6.72 2.96 -1.93
CA GLY A 25 5.95 3.92 -1.13
C GLY A 25 6.32 5.36 -1.45
N TYR A 26 7.59 5.65 -1.63
CA TYR A 26 8.10 6.97 -2.01
C TYR A 26 7.46 7.47 -3.32
N ASN A 27 7.37 6.60 -4.33
CA ASN A 27 6.76 6.95 -5.61
C ASN A 27 5.27 7.31 -5.52
N PHE A 28 4.53 6.81 -4.53
CA PHE A 28 3.10 7.08 -4.40
C PHE A 28 2.79 8.49 -3.88
N ALA A 29 3.66 9.07 -3.07
CA ALA A 29 3.37 10.33 -2.38
C ALA A 29 4.25 11.51 -2.83
N LEU A 30 5.22 11.31 -3.71
CA LEU A 30 6.21 12.34 -4.06
C LEU A 30 5.62 13.60 -4.75
N ILE A 31 4.45 13.49 -5.40
CA ILE A 31 3.83 14.62 -6.11
C ILE A 31 3.18 15.61 -5.13
N GLY A 32 2.52 15.13 -4.07
CA GLY A 32 1.73 15.97 -3.18
C GLY A 32 2.47 17.21 -2.64
N PRO A 33 3.65 17.05 -1.99
CA PRO A 33 4.39 18.17 -1.43
C PRO A 33 4.86 19.22 -2.44
N ILE A 34 5.10 18.81 -3.68
CA ILE A 34 5.61 19.68 -4.75
C ILE A 34 4.53 20.10 -5.75
N ALA A 35 3.25 19.76 -5.48
CA ALA A 35 2.15 19.93 -6.43
C ALA A 35 2.00 21.40 -6.89
N ARG A 36 2.10 22.37 -5.97
CA ARG A 36 1.98 23.78 -6.30
C ARG A 36 3.12 24.25 -7.20
N ARG A 37 4.34 23.85 -6.91
CA ARG A 37 5.51 24.17 -7.76
C ARG A 37 5.36 23.60 -9.17
N LEU A 38 4.87 22.36 -9.29
CA LEU A 38 4.60 21.78 -10.62
C LEU A 38 3.49 22.52 -11.35
N SER A 39 2.42 22.93 -10.63
CA SER A 39 1.35 23.74 -11.17
C SER A 39 1.87 25.05 -11.75
N ASP A 40 2.69 25.77 -10.99
CA ASP A 40 3.31 27.03 -11.39
C ASP A 40 4.31 26.84 -12.56
N GLN A 41 5.16 25.80 -12.49
CA GLN A 41 6.16 25.50 -13.51
C GLN A 41 5.56 25.18 -14.87
N PHE A 42 4.47 24.40 -14.90
CA PHE A 42 3.84 23.95 -16.15
C PHE A 42 2.63 24.78 -16.58
N GLY A 43 2.20 25.75 -15.79
CA GLY A 43 1.02 26.55 -16.07
C GLY A 43 -0.29 25.74 -16.12
N VAL A 44 -0.43 24.71 -15.28
CA VAL A 44 -1.58 23.80 -15.24
C VAL A 44 -2.29 23.85 -13.88
N SER A 45 -3.57 23.46 -13.83
CA SER A 45 -4.33 23.45 -12.58
C SER A 45 -3.82 22.34 -11.61
N LEU A 46 -4.07 22.50 -10.31
CA LEU A 46 -3.79 21.47 -9.31
C LEU A 46 -4.55 20.16 -9.59
N GLY A 47 -5.74 20.24 -10.19
CA GLY A 47 -6.48 19.06 -10.64
C GLY A 47 -5.73 18.28 -11.71
N MET A 48 -5.09 18.96 -12.67
CA MET A 48 -4.21 18.30 -13.66
C MET A 48 -2.97 17.68 -12.98
N ILE A 49 -2.38 18.35 -12.00
CA ILE A 49 -1.27 17.77 -11.22
C ILE A 49 -1.73 16.48 -10.49
N GLY A 50 -2.96 16.45 -9.99
CA GLY A 50 -3.55 15.25 -9.40
C GLY A 50 -3.57 14.05 -10.36
N LEU A 51 -3.71 14.27 -11.68
CA LEU A 51 -3.66 13.20 -12.68
C LEU A 51 -2.31 12.45 -12.70
N LEU A 52 -1.22 13.09 -12.27
CA LEU A 52 0.10 12.45 -12.17
C LEU A 52 0.07 11.29 -11.15
N THR A 53 -0.60 11.49 -10.03
CA THR A 53 -0.78 10.44 -9.01
C THR A 53 -1.83 9.42 -9.43
N THR A 54 -2.95 9.87 -9.99
CA THR A 54 -4.02 8.99 -10.50
C THR A 54 -3.50 8.07 -11.60
N GLY A 55 -2.76 8.61 -12.58
CA GLY A 55 -2.18 7.82 -13.67
C GLY A 55 -1.24 6.73 -13.17
N LEU A 56 -0.40 7.06 -12.16
CA LEU A 56 0.45 6.07 -11.50
C LEU A 56 -0.38 5.00 -10.80
N LEU A 57 -1.36 5.37 -9.98
CA LEU A 57 -2.13 4.42 -9.18
C LEU A 57 -2.99 3.49 -10.05
N VAL A 58 -3.59 4.01 -11.11
CA VAL A 58 -4.36 3.20 -12.07
C VAL A 58 -3.46 2.16 -12.74
N THR A 59 -2.32 2.58 -13.28
CA THR A 59 -1.41 1.65 -13.97
C THR A 59 -0.71 0.70 -13.00
N HIS A 60 -0.42 1.14 -11.77
CA HIS A 60 0.01 0.26 -10.68
C HIS A 60 -1.01 -0.85 -10.41
N ALA A 61 -2.29 -0.52 -10.29
CA ALA A 61 -3.33 -1.51 -10.06
C ALA A 61 -3.46 -2.48 -11.24
N LEU A 62 -3.56 -1.96 -12.47
CA LEU A 62 -3.75 -2.76 -13.68
C LEU A 62 -2.57 -3.68 -14.01
N SER A 63 -1.34 -3.28 -13.68
CA SER A 63 -0.14 -4.07 -13.96
C SER A 63 0.10 -5.22 -12.98
N GLN A 64 -0.55 -5.25 -11.82
CA GLN A 64 -0.30 -6.27 -10.79
C GLN A 64 -0.65 -7.67 -11.24
N LEU A 65 -1.84 -7.87 -11.78
CA LEU A 65 -2.30 -9.21 -12.18
C LEU A 65 -1.51 -9.77 -13.37
N PRO A 66 -1.25 -9.01 -14.46
CA PRO A 66 -0.32 -9.44 -15.52
C PRO A 66 1.09 -9.78 -15.01
N ALA A 67 1.58 -9.07 -14.01
CA ALA A 67 2.90 -9.31 -13.41
C ALA A 67 3.03 -10.67 -12.72
N ALA A 68 1.92 -11.31 -12.34
CA ALA A 68 1.95 -12.61 -11.69
C ALA A 68 2.57 -13.70 -12.57
N VAL A 69 2.37 -13.64 -13.89
CA VAL A 69 2.94 -14.60 -14.85
C VAL A 69 4.48 -14.51 -14.90
N PRO A 70 5.10 -13.35 -15.18
CA PRO A 70 6.54 -13.25 -15.15
C PRO A 70 7.12 -13.49 -13.73
N ALA A 71 6.42 -13.12 -12.65
CA ALA A 71 6.85 -13.44 -11.29
C ALA A 71 7.04 -14.95 -11.08
N GLN A 72 6.13 -15.79 -11.61
CA GLN A 72 6.28 -17.24 -11.57
C GLN A 72 7.35 -17.77 -12.53
N LYS A 73 7.46 -17.21 -13.75
CA LYS A 73 8.41 -17.69 -14.77
C LYS A 73 9.87 -17.42 -14.40
N ILE A 74 10.17 -16.17 -14.06
CA ILE A 74 11.59 -15.72 -13.86
C ILE A 74 11.98 -15.56 -12.39
N GLY A 75 11.01 -15.59 -11.48
CA GLY A 75 11.16 -15.35 -10.04
C GLY A 75 10.69 -13.96 -9.62
N PRO A 76 10.11 -13.87 -8.41
CA PRO A 76 9.51 -12.64 -7.93
C PRO A 76 10.53 -11.53 -7.75
N LEU A 77 11.71 -11.80 -7.17
CA LEU A 77 12.73 -10.78 -6.90
C LEU A 77 13.52 -10.40 -8.17
N LYS A 78 13.64 -11.31 -9.13
CA LYS A 78 14.20 -10.98 -10.46
C LYS A 78 13.27 -10.04 -11.22
N LEU A 79 11.95 -10.28 -11.15
CA LEU A 79 10.94 -9.35 -11.69
C LEU A 79 11.05 -7.97 -11.06
N VAL A 80 11.20 -7.89 -9.72
CA VAL A 80 11.39 -6.64 -8.99
C VAL A 80 12.56 -5.83 -9.56
N ARG A 81 13.69 -6.47 -9.85
CA ARG A 81 14.86 -5.78 -10.42
C ARG A 81 14.57 -5.17 -11.77
N TYR A 82 13.98 -5.93 -12.69
CA TYR A 82 13.65 -5.43 -14.03
C TYR A 82 12.63 -4.27 -13.94
N ALA A 83 11.62 -4.42 -13.10
CA ALA A 83 10.62 -3.39 -12.91
C ALA A 83 11.21 -2.12 -12.27
N PHE A 84 12.15 -2.24 -11.32
CA PHE A 84 12.82 -1.08 -10.75
C PHE A 84 13.78 -0.39 -11.71
N VAL A 85 14.40 -1.09 -12.66
CA VAL A 85 15.15 -0.44 -13.76
C VAL A 85 14.20 0.47 -14.55
N LEU A 86 13.01 -0.02 -14.91
CA LEU A 86 11.99 0.78 -15.59
C LEU A 86 11.55 1.99 -14.74
N VAL A 87 11.30 1.79 -13.44
CA VAL A 87 10.92 2.86 -12.50
C VAL A 87 12.04 3.90 -12.38
N ALA A 88 13.29 3.48 -12.30
CA ALA A 88 14.44 4.40 -12.22
C ALA A 88 14.55 5.27 -13.48
N ILE A 89 14.51 4.65 -14.67
CA ILE A 89 14.56 5.38 -15.95
C ILE A 89 13.39 6.37 -16.03
N ALA A 90 12.17 5.94 -15.72
CA ALA A 90 11.00 6.81 -15.77
C ALA A 90 11.09 7.99 -14.79
N ASN A 91 11.63 7.79 -13.58
CA ASN A 91 11.85 8.89 -12.63
C ASN A 91 12.96 9.85 -13.11
N VAL A 92 14.05 9.36 -13.71
CA VAL A 92 15.08 10.24 -14.31
C VAL A 92 14.46 11.08 -15.43
N LEU A 93 13.68 10.47 -16.32
CA LEU A 93 12.97 11.19 -17.38
C LEU A 93 11.94 12.17 -16.79
N GLY A 94 11.26 11.80 -15.70
CA GLY A 94 10.37 12.69 -14.96
C GLY A 94 11.09 13.91 -14.38
N ALA A 95 12.31 13.72 -13.84
CA ALA A 95 13.12 14.81 -13.32
C ALA A 95 13.52 15.83 -14.38
N ILE A 96 13.73 15.42 -15.63
CA ILE A 96 14.13 16.31 -16.74
C ILE A 96 12.97 16.67 -17.68
N SER A 97 11.72 16.43 -17.26
CA SER A 97 10.54 16.67 -18.10
C SER A 97 10.40 18.15 -18.49
N PRO A 98 10.37 18.49 -19.79
CA PRO A 98 10.25 19.87 -20.24
C PRO A 98 8.81 20.38 -20.22
N VAL A 99 7.83 19.48 -20.24
CA VAL A 99 6.39 19.80 -20.31
C VAL A 99 5.58 18.82 -19.46
N PHE A 100 4.40 19.26 -19.00
CA PHE A 100 3.49 18.48 -18.16
C PHE A 100 3.19 17.07 -18.71
N TRP A 101 2.91 16.95 -20.02
CA TRP A 101 2.51 15.67 -20.61
C TRP A 101 3.63 14.62 -20.62
N VAL A 102 4.88 15.04 -20.77
CA VAL A 102 6.03 14.14 -20.62
C VAL A 102 6.09 13.63 -19.19
N LEU A 103 5.94 14.51 -18.20
CA LEU A 103 5.88 14.10 -16.80
C LEU A 103 4.71 13.15 -16.55
N ALA A 104 3.54 13.39 -17.10
CA ALA A 104 2.37 12.53 -16.96
C ALA A 104 2.63 11.12 -17.51
N VAL A 105 3.24 11.01 -18.69
CA VAL A 105 3.62 9.71 -19.27
C VAL A 105 4.62 8.98 -18.38
N THR A 106 5.62 9.69 -17.82
CA THR A 106 6.58 9.03 -16.91
C THR A 106 5.90 8.49 -15.65
N ARG A 107 4.88 9.17 -15.11
CA ARG A 107 4.10 8.67 -13.96
C ARG A 107 3.30 7.41 -14.29
N VAL A 108 2.70 7.35 -15.48
CA VAL A 108 2.05 6.14 -16.00
C VAL A 108 3.05 4.98 -16.08
N ILE A 109 4.26 5.22 -16.62
CA ILE A 109 5.32 4.20 -16.72
C ILE A 109 5.78 3.76 -15.33
N VAL A 110 5.96 4.68 -14.38
CA VAL A 110 6.28 4.35 -12.99
C VAL A 110 5.21 3.42 -12.39
N GLY A 111 3.93 3.69 -12.64
CA GLY A 111 2.84 2.82 -12.21
C GLY A 111 2.96 1.40 -12.76
N PHE A 112 3.22 1.26 -14.06
CA PHE A 112 3.47 -0.05 -14.69
C PHE A 112 4.67 -0.79 -14.07
N GLY A 113 5.69 -0.09 -13.60
CA GLY A 113 6.82 -0.69 -12.91
C GLY A 113 6.51 -1.03 -11.44
N THR A 114 5.85 -0.15 -10.70
CA THR A 114 5.60 -0.34 -9.26
C THR A 114 4.60 -1.46 -8.96
N GLY A 115 3.65 -1.77 -9.85
CA GLY A 115 2.75 -2.93 -9.70
C GLY A 115 3.50 -4.26 -9.66
N PRO A 116 4.33 -4.61 -10.65
CA PRO A 116 5.21 -5.78 -10.59
C PRO A 116 6.16 -5.79 -9.39
N VAL A 117 6.71 -4.61 -9.00
CA VAL A 117 7.54 -4.50 -7.80
C VAL A 117 6.76 -4.87 -6.55
N PHE A 118 5.50 -4.45 -6.43
CA PHE A 118 4.68 -4.80 -5.28
C PHE A 118 4.42 -6.31 -5.21
N VAL A 119 3.93 -6.91 -6.31
CA VAL A 119 3.61 -8.35 -6.35
C VAL A 119 4.85 -9.20 -6.11
N GLY A 120 5.93 -8.93 -6.83
CA GLY A 120 7.19 -9.65 -6.69
C GLY A 120 7.89 -9.40 -5.35
N GLY A 121 7.88 -8.15 -4.87
CA GLY A 121 8.49 -7.77 -3.60
C GLY A 121 7.80 -8.40 -2.40
N LEU A 122 6.47 -8.41 -2.39
CA LEU A 122 5.69 -9.02 -1.33
C LEU A 122 5.79 -10.56 -1.35
N ASP A 123 5.65 -11.20 -2.52
CA ASP A 123 5.79 -12.67 -2.63
C ASP A 123 7.21 -13.11 -2.30
N GLY A 124 8.24 -12.41 -2.80
CA GLY A 124 9.64 -12.66 -2.46
C GLY A 124 9.92 -12.50 -0.97
N SER A 125 9.45 -11.43 -0.34
CA SER A 125 9.59 -11.20 1.10
C SER A 125 8.93 -12.30 1.92
N ARG A 126 7.72 -12.71 1.53
CA ARG A 126 7.00 -13.81 2.16
C ARG A 126 7.77 -15.13 2.05
N ARG A 127 8.37 -15.44 0.89
CA ARG A 127 9.18 -16.66 0.69
C ARG A 127 10.44 -16.66 1.55
N LEU A 128 11.09 -15.50 1.71
CA LEU A 128 12.33 -15.35 2.46
C LEU A 128 12.17 -15.36 3.98
N GLY A 129 11.00 -14.95 4.50
CA GLY A 129 10.83 -14.85 5.97
C GLY A 129 9.37 -14.81 6.43
N GLY A 130 8.47 -15.45 5.67
CA GLY A 130 7.07 -15.66 6.06
C GLY A 130 6.29 -14.37 6.29
N ALA A 131 5.35 -14.43 7.23
CA ALA A 131 4.49 -13.32 7.56
C ALA A 131 5.26 -12.11 8.15
N LEU A 132 6.36 -12.35 8.86
CA LEU A 132 7.17 -11.27 9.43
C LEU A 132 7.74 -10.36 8.32
N LEU A 133 8.42 -10.93 7.33
CA LEU A 133 9.00 -10.13 6.25
C LEU A 133 7.94 -9.56 5.30
N ALA A 134 6.80 -10.21 5.13
CA ALA A 134 5.65 -9.61 4.45
C ALA A 134 5.13 -8.37 5.18
N GLY A 135 5.10 -8.40 6.52
CA GLY A 135 4.76 -7.25 7.36
C GLY A 135 5.80 -6.13 7.30
N VAL A 136 7.08 -6.49 7.34
CA VAL A 136 8.19 -5.53 7.16
C VAL A 136 8.06 -4.83 5.81
N PHE A 137 7.80 -5.57 4.73
CA PHE A 137 7.57 -5.01 3.41
C PHE A 137 6.41 -3.99 3.42
N GLY A 138 5.25 -4.37 3.97
CA GLY A 138 4.10 -3.48 4.05
C GLY A 138 4.34 -2.24 4.91
N GLY A 139 5.00 -2.40 6.06
CA GLY A 139 5.36 -1.29 6.96
C GLY A 139 6.36 -0.33 6.32
N ALA A 140 7.39 -0.86 5.68
CA ALA A 140 8.40 -0.07 4.98
C ALA A 140 7.83 0.68 3.76
N ALA A 141 6.84 0.11 3.05
CA ALA A 141 6.12 0.82 1.99
C ALA A 141 5.34 2.03 2.54
N THR A 142 4.65 1.87 3.67
CA THR A 142 3.96 3.00 4.33
C THR A 142 4.95 4.04 4.85
N PHE A 143 6.09 3.61 5.38
CA PHE A 143 7.18 4.52 5.78
C PHE A 143 7.74 5.28 4.58
N GLY A 144 7.95 4.62 3.43
CA GLY A 144 8.39 5.26 2.18
C GLY A 144 7.45 6.35 1.68
N LEU A 145 6.13 6.13 1.82
CA LEU A 145 5.11 7.15 1.56
C LEU A 145 5.29 8.37 2.46
N GLY A 146 5.42 8.16 3.78
CA GLY A 146 5.69 9.23 4.74
C GLY A 146 7.01 9.96 4.46
N LEU A 147 8.05 9.22 4.09
CA LEU A 147 9.36 9.78 3.74
C LEU A 147 9.27 10.73 2.54
N ALA A 148 8.48 10.37 1.51
CA ALA A 148 8.27 11.25 0.35
C ALA A 148 7.58 12.56 0.74
N LEU A 149 6.60 12.50 1.65
CA LEU A 149 5.92 13.70 2.15
C LEU A 149 6.89 14.62 2.90
N VAL A 150 7.68 14.07 3.82
CA VAL A 150 8.64 14.85 4.62
C VAL A 150 9.77 15.41 3.76
N MET A 151 10.38 14.58 2.90
CA MET A 151 11.47 15.03 2.02
C MET A 151 11.00 16.07 1.00
N GLY A 152 9.85 15.85 0.37
CA GLY A 152 9.29 16.81 -0.57
C GLY A 152 8.96 18.15 0.08
N ALA A 153 8.38 18.14 1.28
CA ALA A 153 8.13 19.35 2.06
C ALA A 153 9.43 20.04 2.49
N ALA A 154 10.48 19.28 2.86
CA ALA A 154 11.78 19.83 3.18
C ALA A 154 12.45 20.47 1.96
N PHE A 155 12.42 19.83 0.80
CA PHE A 155 12.96 20.40 -0.44
C PHE A 155 12.24 21.72 -0.80
N ASP A 156 10.92 21.76 -0.57
CA ASP A 156 10.15 22.99 -0.74
C ASP A 156 10.56 24.08 0.22
N ALA A 157 10.64 23.78 1.51
CA ALA A 157 11.00 24.75 2.57
C ALA A 157 12.41 25.31 2.41
N PHE A 158 13.38 24.49 1.95
CA PHE A 158 14.75 24.93 1.70
C PHE A 158 14.97 25.56 0.31
N GLY A 159 13.92 25.70 -0.49
CA GLY A 159 14.03 26.26 -1.84
C GLY A 159 14.75 25.34 -2.84
N TRP A 160 14.94 24.06 -2.50
CA TRP A 160 15.60 23.09 -3.39
C TRP A 160 14.70 22.73 -4.56
N SER A 161 15.32 22.31 -5.66
CA SER A 161 14.57 21.99 -6.88
C SER A 161 13.65 20.77 -6.69
N TRP A 162 12.42 20.83 -7.22
CA TRP A 162 11.49 19.72 -7.25
C TRP A 162 12.03 18.50 -8.02
N HIS A 163 12.98 18.67 -8.94
CA HIS A 163 13.65 17.59 -9.67
C HIS A 163 14.31 16.58 -8.71
N LEU A 164 14.79 17.03 -7.54
CA LEU A 164 15.42 16.17 -6.52
C LEU A 164 14.48 15.09 -6.02
N THR A 165 13.17 15.37 -5.95
CA THR A 165 12.18 14.37 -5.53
C THR A 165 12.16 13.15 -6.44
N PHE A 166 12.28 13.37 -7.75
CA PHE A 166 12.36 12.29 -8.74
C PHE A 166 13.73 11.60 -8.75
N ILE A 167 14.80 12.37 -8.57
CA ILE A 167 16.18 11.81 -8.46
C ILE A 167 16.27 10.88 -7.25
N VAL A 168 15.70 11.26 -6.11
CA VAL A 168 15.66 10.40 -4.92
C VAL A 168 14.84 9.13 -5.19
N ALA A 169 13.69 9.24 -5.88
CA ALA A 169 12.91 8.08 -6.28
C ALA A 169 13.69 7.13 -7.20
N ALA A 170 14.43 7.68 -8.17
CA ALA A 170 15.33 6.90 -9.03
C ALA A 170 16.46 6.24 -8.23
N ALA A 171 17.05 6.96 -7.26
CA ALA A 171 18.10 6.43 -6.41
C ALA A 171 17.62 5.25 -5.55
N PHE A 172 16.42 5.33 -4.94
CA PHE A 172 15.81 4.18 -4.24
C PHE A 172 15.61 2.99 -5.16
N ALA A 173 15.10 3.21 -6.38
CA ALA A 173 14.88 2.14 -7.35
C ALA A 173 16.21 1.48 -7.74
N LEU A 174 17.25 2.25 -8.08
CA LEU A 174 18.59 1.74 -8.42
C LEU A 174 19.24 1.02 -7.23
N ALA A 175 19.14 1.58 -6.03
CA ALA A 175 19.65 0.92 -4.81
C ALA A 175 18.96 -0.44 -4.59
N ALA A 176 17.64 -0.54 -4.82
CA ALA A 176 16.92 -1.81 -4.74
C ALA A 176 17.37 -2.81 -5.83
N VAL A 177 17.71 -2.36 -7.02
CA VAL A 177 18.27 -3.21 -8.09
C VAL A 177 19.63 -3.80 -7.66
N VAL A 178 20.49 -2.98 -7.07
CA VAL A 178 21.87 -3.38 -6.70
C VAL A 178 21.88 -4.19 -5.40
N PHE A 179 21.25 -3.70 -4.37
CA PHE A 179 21.35 -4.24 -3.00
C PHE A 179 20.15 -5.10 -2.58
N GLY A 180 19.08 -5.16 -3.37
CA GLY A 180 17.89 -5.95 -3.07
C GLY A 180 18.19 -7.44 -2.89
N PRO A 181 17.33 -8.20 -2.18
CA PRO A 181 17.47 -9.64 -2.01
C PRO A 181 17.38 -10.37 -3.36
N LYS A 182 17.91 -11.59 -3.40
CA LYS A 182 17.87 -12.46 -4.58
C LYS A 182 16.83 -13.57 -4.36
N ASP A 183 16.32 -14.11 -5.47
CA ASP A 183 15.50 -15.32 -5.42
C ASP A 183 16.31 -16.51 -4.89
N SER A 184 15.64 -17.41 -4.19
CA SER A 184 16.14 -18.76 -3.92
C SER A 184 16.05 -19.63 -5.18
N ASP A 185 16.92 -20.65 -5.25
CA ASP A 185 16.91 -21.60 -6.38
C ASP A 185 15.80 -22.67 -6.29
N GLU A 186 14.76 -22.44 -5.50
CA GLU A 186 13.65 -23.37 -5.34
C GLU A 186 12.86 -23.56 -6.64
N PRO A 187 12.37 -24.79 -6.90
CA PRO A 187 11.51 -25.09 -8.03
C PRO A 187 10.26 -24.18 -8.03
N ARG A 188 9.91 -23.67 -9.21
CA ARG A 188 8.75 -22.77 -9.37
C ARG A 188 7.54 -23.54 -9.88
N PRO A 189 6.34 -23.24 -9.35
CA PRO A 189 5.12 -23.83 -9.90
C PRO A 189 4.94 -23.46 -11.37
N HIS A 190 4.17 -24.26 -12.10
CA HIS A 190 3.88 -23.99 -13.51
C HIS A 190 3.27 -22.60 -13.71
N ALA A 191 3.86 -21.80 -14.62
CA ALA A 191 3.52 -20.39 -14.70
C ALA A 191 2.13 -20.10 -15.28
N GLY A 192 1.56 -21.02 -16.09
CA GLY A 192 0.30 -20.76 -16.79
C GLY A 192 0.36 -19.52 -17.71
N ASN A 193 -0.79 -19.06 -18.15
CA ASN A 193 -0.98 -17.81 -18.87
C ASN A 193 -1.84 -16.83 -18.05
N VAL A 194 -2.00 -15.59 -18.52
CA VAL A 194 -2.77 -14.55 -17.81
C VAL A 194 -4.25 -14.95 -17.63
N VAL A 195 -4.83 -15.65 -18.61
CA VAL A 195 -6.23 -16.09 -18.57
C VAL A 195 -6.44 -17.15 -17.49
N ASP A 196 -5.48 -18.09 -17.35
CA ASP A 196 -5.52 -19.11 -16.28
C ASP A 196 -5.45 -18.46 -14.91
N HIS A 197 -4.55 -17.48 -14.73
CA HIS A 197 -4.43 -16.71 -13.48
C HIS A 197 -5.71 -15.95 -13.17
N LEU A 198 -6.27 -15.25 -14.15
CA LEU A 198 -7.52 -14.49 -13.99
C LEU A 198 -8.68 -15.42 -13.66
N GLY A 199 -8.81 -16.55 -14.39
CA GLY A 199 -9.84 -17.56 -14.16
C GLY A 199 -9.77 -18.13 -12.73
N ALA A 200 -8.56 -18.45 -12.24
CA ALA A 200 -8.36 -18.98 -10.91
C ALA A 200 -8.78 -17.98 -9.82
N VAL A 201 -8.32 -16.72 -9.91
CA VAL A 201 -8.60 -15.72 -8.85
C VAL A 201 -10.07 -15.29 -8.84
N LEU A 202 -10.71 -15.12 -10.00
CA LEU A 202 -12.10 -14.67 -10.07
C LEU A 202 -13.10 -15.73 -9.57
N ARG A 203 -12.76 -17.02 -9.71
CA ARG A 203 -13.61 -18.14 -9.26
C ARG A 203 -13.38 -18.51 -7.79
N SER A 204 -12.36 -17.98 -7.15
CA SER A 204 -11.99 -18.34 -5.78
C SER A 204 -12.78 -17.51 -4.77
N GLY A 205 -13.82 -18.09 -4.15
CA GLY A 205 -14.56 -17.46 -3.06
C GLY A 205 -13.68 -17.04 -1.87
N PRO A 206 -12.69 -17.85 -1.42
CA PRO A 206 -11.74 -17.43 -0.40
C PRO A 206 -10.96 -16.18 -0.76
N LEU A 207 -10.52 -16.02 -2.03
CA LEU A 207 -9.80 -14.80 -2.45
C LEU A 207 -10.70 -13.57 -2.40
N TRP A 208 -11.98 -13.65 -2.76
CA TRP A 208 -12.92 -12.54 -2.63
C TRP A 208 -13.14 -12.12 -1.17
N ARG A 209 -13.19 -13.09 -0.24
CA ARG A 209 -13.28 -12.80 1.21
C ARG A 209 -12.04 -12.06 1.70
N LEU A 210 -10.84 -12.55 1.32
CA LEU A 210 -9.57 -11.89 1.65
C LEU A 210 -9.44 -10.51 1.00
N ALA A 211 -9.92 -10.36 -0.24
CA ALA A 211 -10.00 -9.08 -0.94
C ALA A 211 -10.89 -8.07 -0.22
N LEU A 212 -12.06 -8.49 0.27
CA LEU A 212 -12.94 -7.63 1.07
C LEU A 212 -12.26 -7.18 2.37
N ILE A 213 -11.61 -8.11 3.09
CA ILE A 213 -10.86 -7.79 4.32
C ILE A 213 -9.74 -6.80 4.03
N HIS A 214 -8.99 -7.03 2.94
CA HIS A 214 -7.89 -6.16 2.53
C HIS A 214 -8.38 -4.78 2.09
N SER A 215 -9.50 -4.71 1.38
CA SER A 215 -10.14 -3.44 1.01
C SER A 215 -10.63 -2.66 2.23
N ALA A 216 -11.25 -3.34 3.19
CA ALA A 216 -11.73 -2.73 4.43
C ALA A 216 -10.60 -2.24 5.37
N THR A 217 -9.38 -2.75 5.21
CA THR A 217 -8.22 -2.34 6.02
C THR A 217 -7.23 -1.50 5.21
N PHE A 218 -6.57 -2.09 4.22
CA PHE A 218 -5.60 -1.38 3.39
C PHE A 218 -6.25 -0.32 2.48
N GLY A 219 -7.32 -0.70 1.76
CA GLY A 219 -8.03 0.24 0.89
C GLY A 219 -8.58 1.43 1.67
N ALA A 220 -9.25 1.17 2.80
CA ALA A 220 -9.74 2.23 3.69
C ALA A 220 -8.60 3.09 4.26
N SER A 221 -7.43 2.51 4.57
CA SER A 221 -6.27 3.28 5.06
C SER A 221 -5.76 4.32 4.06
N LEU A 222 -5.86 4.04 2.76
CA LEU A 222 -5.49 4.98 1.70
C LEU A 222 -6.48 6.15 1.64
N VAL A 223 -7.79 5.86 1.72
CA VAL A 223 -8.85 6.89 1.73
C VAL A 223 -8.74 7.77 2.97
N VAL A 224 -8.64 7.15 4.15
CA VAL A 224 -8.47 7.87 5.43
C VAL A 224 -7.21 8.72 5.41
N GLY A 225 -6.07 8.17 4.93
CA GLY A 225 -4.82 8.91 4.81
C GLY A 225 -4.92 10.14 3.91
N ALA A 226 -5.74 10.07 2.85
CA ALA A 226 -5.96 11.20 1.96
C ALA A 226 -6.82 12.32 2.58
N TRP A 227 -7.84 11.98 3.37
CA TRP A 227 -8.90 12.91 3.74
C TRP A 227 -9.00 13.25 5.24
N ILE A 228 -8.38 12.49 6.13
CA ILE A 228 -8.56 12.63 7.59
C ILE A 228 -8.20 14.03 8.11
N VAL A 229 -7.17 14.66 7.54
CA VAL A 229 -6.75 16.01 7.98
C VAL A 229 -7.80 17.06 7.61
N ILE A 230 -8.37 16.96 6.41
CA ILE A 230 -9.44 17.86 5.95
C ILE A 230 -10.69 17.64 6.80
N TYR A 231 -11.08 16.38 7.00
CA TYR A 231 -12.20 15.99 7.84
C TYR A 231 -12.10 16.56 9.27
N PHE A 232 -10.92 16.48 9.88
CA PHE A 232 -10.70 17.05 11.21
C PHE A 232 -10.79 18.57 11.25
N ARG A 233 -10.33 19.25 10.19
CA ARG A 233 -10.42 20.71 10.07
C ARG A 233 -11.87 21.20 9.98
N GLU A 234 -12.74 20.45 9.32
CA GLU A 234 -14.17 20.75 9.30
C GLU A 234 -14.82 20.54 10.68
N GLY A 235 -14.33 19.59 11.46
CA GLY A 235 -14.81 19.24 12.80
C GLY A 235 -14.18 20.01 13.97
N ALA A 236 -13.63 21.23 13.75
CA ALA A 236 -13.00 22.09 14.79
C ALA A 236 -11.62 21.62 15.32
N ILE A 237 -11.00 20.59 14.75
CA ILE A 237 -9.60 20.23 15.04
C ILE A 237 -8.71 20.95 14.01
N THR A 238 -8.02 22.00 14.41
CA THR A 238 -7.35 22.90 13.48
C THR A 238 -5.85 22.67 13.32
N GLY A 239 -5.32 23.11 12.18
CA GLY A 239 -3.89 23.33 11.94
C GLY A 239 -3.01 22.11 12.15
N PHE A 240 -1.94 22.30 12.92
CA PHE A 240 -0.92 21.31 13.20
C PHE A 240 -1.47 20.04 13.87
N LEU A 241 -2.47 20.20 14.76
CA LEU A 241 -3.03 19.07 15.52
C LEU A 241 -3.75 18.06 14.63
N ALA A 242 -4.53 18.52 13.63
CA ALA A 242 -5.17 17.65 12.65
C ALA A 242 -4.13 16.86 11.83
N GLY A 243 -3.05 17.54 11.41
CA GLY A 243 -1.94 16.90 10.72
C GLY A 243 -1.20 15.87 11.60
N ALA A 244 -0.94 16.20 12.86
CA ALA A 244 -0.27 15.31 13.81
C ALA A 244 -1.09 14.04 14.09
N ILE A 245 -2.42 14.16 14.24
CA ILE A 245 -3.32 13.03 14.43
C ILE A 245 -3.35 12.15 13.17
N GLY A 246 -3.48 12.75 11.98
CA GLY A 246 -3.45 12.01 10.72
C GLY A 246 -2.12 11.29 10.49
N PHE A 247 -0.99 11.95 10.79
CA PHE A 247 0.33 11.31 10.74
C PHE A 247 0.46 10.14 11.72
N SER A 248 -0.04 10.30 12.95
CA SER A 248 0.06 9.25 13.97
C SER A 248 -0.67 7.96 13.55
N LEU A 249 -1.81 8.08 12.86
CA LEU A 249 -2.53 6.94 12.27
C LEU A 249 -1.65 6.18 11.26
N LEU A 250 -1.01 6.90 10.33
CA LEU A 250 -0.13 6.29 9.32
C LEU A 250 1.14 5.71 9.96
N ALA A 251 1.69 6.37 10.97
CA ALA A 251 2.83 5.86 11.72
C ALA A 251 2.50 4.55 12.44
N MET A 252 1.34 4.45 13.10
CA MET A 252 0.87 3.19 13.70
C MET A 252 0.68 2.12 12.63
N THR A 253 0.13 2.47 11.48
CA THR A 253 -0.01 1.51 10.37
C THR A 253 1.35 0.99 9.91
N ALA A 254 2.37 1.82 9.78
CA ALA A 254 3.71 1.41 9.38
C ALA A 254 4.37 0.49 10.44
N ILE A 255 4.28 0.86 11.72
CA ILE A 255 4.91 0.14 12.83
C ILE A 255 4.24 -1.21 13.09
N PHE A 256 2.91 -1.27 13.05
CA PHE A 256 2.18 -2.48 13.46
C PHE A 256 2.03 -3.53 12.36
N ARG A 257 2.32 -3.24 11.08
CA ARG A 257 2.36 -4.28 10.02
C ARG A 257 3.41 -5.38 10.28
N PRO A 258 4.68 -5.07 10.60
CA PRO A 258 5.64 -6.09 11.02
C PRO A 258 5.22 -6.82 12.29
N ILE A 259 4.63 -6.10 13.26
CA ILE A 259 4.14 -6.69 14.52
C ILE A 259 3.03 -7.70 14.25
N GLY A 260 2.05 -7.36 13.40
CA GLY A 260 1.01 -8.29 12.95
C GLY A 260 1.59 -9.55 12.29
N GLY A 261 2.61 -9.38 11.43
CA GLY A 261 3.35 -10.48 10.84
C GLY A 261 4.07 -11.35 11.86
N ALA A 262 4.71 -10.74 12.85
CA ALA A 262 5.38 -11.44 13.94
C ALA A 262 4.41 -12.22 14.84
N LEU A 263 3.27 -11.65 15.18
CA LEU A 263 2.21 -12.29 15.96
C LEU A 263 1.68 -13.53 15.22
N PHE A 264 1.38 -13.37 13.92
CA PHE A 264 0.91 -14.47 13.09
C PHE A 264 1.97 -15.59 12.95
N SER A 265 3.24 -15.24 12.78
CA SER A 265 4.36 -16.20 12.74
C SER A 265 4.58 -16.95 14.06
N ARG A 266 4.19 -16.34 15.19
CA ARG A 266 4.25 -16.97 16.54
C ARG A 266 3.04 -17.84 16.87
N GLY A 267 2.13 -18.05 15.91
CA GLY A 267 0.97 -18.92 16.07
C GLY A 267 -0.28 -18.24 16.64
N VAL A 268 -0.33 -16.89 16.68
CA VAL A 268 -1.58 -16.20 16.98
C VAL A 268 -2.59 -16.55 15.89
N HIS A 269 -3.69 -17.19 16.29
CA HIS A 269 -4.68 -17.68 15.34
C HIS A 269 -5.37 -16.55 14.60
N TRP A 270 -5.50 -16.70 13.27
CA TRP A 270 -6.24 -15.76 12.44
C TRP A 270 -7.66 -15.48 12.94
N ARG A 271 -8.38 -16.50 13.43
CA ARG A 271 -9.76 -16.38 13.97
C ARG A 271 -9.89 -15.35 15.10
N VAL A 272 -8.79 -15.02 15.78
CA VAL A 272 -8.77 -13.98 16.81
C VAL A 272 -8.27 -12.66 16.21
N LEU A 273 -7.09 -12.69 15.58
CA LEU A 273 -6.42 -11.47 15.10
C LEU A 273 -7.21 -10.77 13.99
N GLY A 274 -7.67 -11.51 12.98
CA GLY A 274 -8.34 -10.97 11.81
C GLY A 274 -9.66 -10.29 12.15
N PRO A 275 -10.66 -11.03 12.67
CA PRO A 275 -11.96 -10.44 13.01
C PRO A 275 -11.87 -9.31 14.01
N ALA A 276 -11.04 -9.45 15.06
CA ALA A 276 -10.87 -8.41 16.08
C ALA A 276 -10.31 -7.11 15.46
N ALA A 277 -9.25 -7.20 14.67
CA ALA A 277 -8.66 -6.01 14.05
C ALA A 277 -9.63 -5.33 13.07
N VAL A 278 -10.31 -6.12 12.21
CA VAL A 278 -11.23 -5.57 11.20
C VAL A 278 -12.47 -4.97 11.86
N LEU A 279 -13.01 -5.60 12.93
CA LEU A 279 -14.13 -5.06 13.70
C LEU A 279 -13.74 -3.76 14.40
N THR A 280 -12.57 -3.74 15.06
CA THR A 280 -12.05 -2.53 15.72
C THR A 280 -11.86 -1.39 14.73
N CYS A 281 -11.37 -1.70 13.51
CA CYS A 281 -11.30 -0.74 12.42
C CYS A 281 -12.68 -0.15 12.09
N GLY A 282 -13.69 -1.01 11.88
CA GLY A 282 -15.04 -0.58 11.53
C GLY A 282 -15.69 0.28 12.60
N LEU A 283 -15.61 -0.16 13.86
CA LEU A 283 -16.15 0.59 15.01
C LEU A 283 -15.38 1.91 15.18
N GLY A 284 -14.06 1.92 15.04
CA GLY A 284 -13.24 3.12 15.13
C GLY A 284 -13.61 4.17 14.09
N LEU A 285 -13.81 3.76 12.82
CA LEU A 285 -14.27 4.65 11.75
C LEU A 285 -15.68 5.21 12.03
N GLY A 286 -16.59 4.37 12.52
CA GLY A 286 -17.93 4.80 12.95
C GLY A 286 -17.88 5.80 14.13
N VAL A 287 -17.03 5.56 15.13
CA VAL A 287 -16.84 6.50 16.26
C VAL A 287 -16.18 7.79 15.78
N LEU A 288 -15.24 7.73 14.84
CA LEU A 288 -14.61 8.92 14.28
C LEU A 288 -15.62 9.84 13.58
N SER A 289 -16.68 9.27 13.00
CA SER A 289 -17.68 10.01 12.21
C SER A 289 -18.65 10.86 13.03
N ILE A 290 -18.71 10.70 14.36
CA ILE A 290 -19.65 11.45 15.22
C ILE A 290 -19.12 12.79 15.76
N GLY A 291 -17.95 13.22 15.32
CA GLY A 291 -17.35 14.50 15.75
C GLY A 291 -16.78 14.42 17.17
N LEU A 292 -15.52 14.06 17.31
CA LEU A 292 -14.87 13.82 18.60
C LEU A 292 -14.04 15.03 19.06
N PRO A 293 -13.88 15.24 20.38
CA PRO A 293 -12.87 16.13 20.89
C PRO A 293 -11.47 15.64 20.49
N SER A 294 -10.54 16.55 20.30
CA SER A 294 -9.21 16.29 19.69
C SER A 294 -8.42 15.16 20.36
N TRP A 295 -8.44 15.08 21.68
CA TRP A 295 -7.73 14.00 22.40
C TRP A 295 -8.34 12.62 22.11
N LEU A 296 -9.67 12.51 22.01
CA LEU A 296 -10.34 11.25 21.70
C LEU A 296 -10.18 10.88 20.22
N ALA A 297 -10.24 11.88 19.32
CA ALA A 297 -9.91 11.69 17.90
C ALA A 297 -8.49 11.15 17.71
N ALA A 298 -7.52 11.63 18.50
CA ALA A 298 -6.15 11.12 18.49
C ALA A 298 -6.09 9.65 18.94
N VAL A 299 -6.72 9.30 20.07
CA VAL A 299 -6.74 7.91 20.56
C VAL A 299 -7.42 6.97 19.56
N VAL A 300 -8.58 7.35 19.04
CA VAL A 300 -9.32 6.56 18.05
C VAL A 300 -8.50 6.40 16.76
N SER A 301 -7.82 7.44 16.30
CA SER A 301 -6.95 7.37 15.12
C SER A 301 -5.77 6.42 15.31
N LEU A 302 -5.13 6.40 16.50
CA LEU A 302 -4.09 5.42 16.82
C LEU A 302 -4.62 3.99 16.76
N VAL A 303 -5.79 3.75 17.35
CA VAL A 303 -6.45 2.42 17.34
C VAL A 303 -6.80 1.99 15.92
N ILE A 304 -7.33 2.89 15.10
CA ILE A 304 -7.62 2.62 13.67
C ILE A 304 -6.33 2.27 12.92
N GLY A 305 -5.25 3.03 13.12
CA GLY A 305 -3.96 2.79 12.48
C GLY A 305 -3.38 1.42 12.82
N ILE A 306 -3.47 1.00 14.08
CA ILE A 306 -3.11 -0.37 14.52
C ILE A 306 -4.00 -1.41 13.83
N SER A 307 -5.28 -1.17 13.78
CA SER A 307 -6.28 -2.08 13.21
C SER A 307 -6.11 -2.26 11.69
N PHE A 308 -5.74 -1.22 10.97
CA PHE A 308 -5.39 -1.30 9.56
C PHE A 308 -4.15 -2.18 9.31
N ALA A 309 -3.23 -2.20 10.26
CA ALA A 309 -1.93 -2.82 10.11
C ALA A 309 -1.92 -4.32 10.41
N LEU A 310 -2.52 -4.73 11.51
CA LEU A 310 -2.39 -6.07 12.07
C LEU A 310 -2.73 -7.21 11.11
N PRO A 311 -3.83 -7.14 10.30
CA PRO A 311 -4.19 -8.24 9.41
C PRO A 311 -3.35 -8.32 8.14
N PHE A 312 -2.59 -7.29 7.78
CA PHE A 312 -1.91 -7.17 6.49
C PHE A 312 -1.11 -8.42 6.09
N SER A 313 -0.19 -8.84 6.92
CA SER A 313 0.69 -9.98 6.60
C SER A 313 -0.06 -11.31 6.55
N ALA A 314 -0.98 -11.51 7.49
CA ALA A 314 -1.77 -12.72 7.57
C ALA A 314 -2.68 -12.88 6.35
N VAL A 315 -3.29 -11.81 5.87
CA VAL A 315 -4.11 -11.82 4.64
C VAL A 315 -3.30 -12.38 3.47
N PHE A 316 -2.07 -11.92 3.25
CA PHE A 316 -1.27 -12.41 2.12
C PHE A 316 -0.73 -13.84 2.30
N VAL A 317 -0.47 -14.28 3.54
CA VAL A 317 -0.16 -15.69 3.80
C VAL A 317 -1.38 -16.59 3.52
N LEU A 318 -2.56 -16.17 3.94
CA LEU A 318 -3.82 -16.89 3.67
C LEU A 318 -4.18 -16.85 2.17
N THR A 319 -3.88 -15.75 1.47
CA THR A 319 -4.04 -15.65 0.02
C THR A 319 -3.29 -16.75 -0.73
N VAL A 320 -2.03 -16.99 -0.34
CA VAL A 320 -1.22 -18.05 -0.95
C VAL A 320 -1.73 -19.45 -0.60
N LYS A 321 -2.29 -19.63 0.60
CA LYS A 321 -2.96 -20.89 0.98
C LYS A 321 -4.25 -21.11 0.19
N ALA A 322 -4.98 -20.04 -0.11
CA ALA A 322 -6.22 -20.11 -0.89
C ALA A 322 -5.98 -20.39 -2.39
N GLU A 323 -4.83 -19.93 -2.92
CA GLU A 323 -4.46 -20.14 -4.32
C GLU A 323 -2.98 -20.59 -4.42
N PRO A 324 -2.70 -21.87 -4.08
CA PRO A 324 -1.32 -22.38 -4.07
C PRO A 324 -0.76 -22.59 -5.49
N ARG A 325 -1.62 -22.73 -6.51
CA ARG A 325 -1.19 -22.91 -7.90
C ARG A 325 -0.67 -21.63 -8.52
N TYR A 326 -1.31 -20.50 -8.21
CA TYR A 326 -0.96 -19.16 -8.72
C TYR A 326 -0.81 -18.13 -7.59
N PRO A 327 0.16 -18.30 -6.68
CA PRO A 327 0.26 -17.49 -5.47
C PRO A 327 0.47 -16.00 -5.76
N ALA A 328 1.26 -15.67 -6.78
CA ALA A 328 1.48 -14.28 -7.19
C ALA A 328 0.20 -13.62 -7.75
N ALA A 329 -0.65 -14.39 -8.45
CA ALA A 329 -1.94 -13.91 -8.95
C ALA A 329 -2.92 -13.65 -7.79
N GLY A 330 -2.95 -14.52 -6.79
CA GLY A 330 -3.73 -14.30 -5.57
C GLY A 330 -3.31 -13.01 -4.85
N ILE A 331 -2.01 -12.81 -4.65
CA ILE A 331 -1.44 -11.58 -4.04
C ILE A 331 -1.83 -10.36 -4.86
N ALA A 332 -1.64 -10.42 -6.19
CA ALA A 332 -1.99 -9.35 -7.10
C ALA A 332 -3.48 -8.99 -7.02
N PHE A 333 -4.35 -9.99 -7.07
CA PHE A 333 -5.80 -9.81 -7.02
C PHE A 333 -6.25 -9.14 -5.72
N VAL A 334 -5.83 -9.67 -4.57
CA VAL A 334 -6.20 -9.13 -3.25
C VAL A 334 -5.69 -7.70 -3.06
N ASN A 335 -4.45 -7.40 -3.49
CA ASN A 335 -3.94 -6.03 -3.38
C ASN A 335 -4.59 -5.07 -4.36
N MET A 336 -4.81 -5.49 -5.61
CA MET A 336 -5.47 -4.68 -6.63
C MET A 336 -6.88 -4.27 -6.18
N THR A 337 -7.66 -5.17 -5.57
CA THR A 337 -9.01 -4.84 -5.08
C THR A 337 -8.99 -3.78 -3.98
N GLY A 338 -8.00 -3.80 -3.07
CA GLY A 338 -7.79 -2.73 -2.09
C GLY A 338 -7.46 -1.38 -2.75
N GLY A 339 -6.61 -1.40 -3.79
CA GLY A 339 -6.31 -0.21 -4.60
C GLY A 339 -7.52 0.33 -5.36
N VAL A 340 -8.30 -0.55 -6.00
CA VAL A 340 -9.55 -0.18 -6.70
C VAL A 340 -10.58 0.39 -5.73
N PHE A 341 -10.72 -0.20 -4.55
CA PHE A 341 -11.57 0.36 -3.49
C PHE A 341 -11.17 1.81 -3.18
N ALA A 342 -9.88 2.06 -2.96
CA ALA A 342 -9.40 3.42 -2.69
C ALA A 342 -9.62 4.37 -3.87
N LEU A 343 -9.39 3.93 -5.11
CA LEU A 343 -9.62 4.72 -6.31
C LEU A 343 -11.09 5.16 -6.47
N ILE A 344 -12.04 4.31 -6.06
CA ILE A 344 -13.48 4.61 -6.13
C ILE A 344 -13.90 5.49 -4.95
N ILE A 345 -13.53 5.12 -3.74
CA ILE A 345 -14.03 5.78 -2.52
C ILE A 345 -13.37 7.14 -2.28
N THR A 346 -12.11 7.36 -2.72
CA THR A 346 -11.42 8.64 -2.51
C THR A 346 -12.14 9.82 -3.16
N PRO A 347 -12.54 9.80 -4.45
CA PRO A 347 -13.30 10.91 -5.02
C PRO A 347 -14.70 11.07 -4.41
N ILE A 348 -15.35 9.96 -4.04
CA ILE A 348 -16.65 10.01 -3.36
C ILE A 348 -16.52 10.72 -2.01
N ALA A 349 -15.49 10.36 -1.22
CA ALA A 349 -15.21 11.00 0.05
C ALA A 349 -14.90 12.50 -0.11
N GLY A 350 -14.17 12.88 -1.18
CA GLY A 350 -13.91 14.28 -1.52
C GLY A 350 -15.19 15.07 -1.76
N VAL A 351 -16.10 14.56 -2.59
CA VAL A 351 -17.40 15.20 -2.85
C VAL A 351 -18.22 15.31 -1.57
N LEU A 352 -18.23 14.29 -0.72
CA LEU A 352 -18.97 14.34 0.56
C LEU A 352 -18.38 15.38 1.51
N LEU A 353 -17.06 15.57 1.51
CA LEU A 353 -16.39 16.61 2.29
C LEU A 353 -16.74 18.01 1.74
N ASP A 354 -16.71 18.21 0.43
CA ASP A 354 -17.10 19.50 -0.19
C ASP A 354 -18.52 19.93 0.19
N HIS A 355 -19.42 18.97 0.46
CA HIS A 355 -20.77 19.20 0.95
C HIS A 355 -20.91 19.18 2.48
N HIS A 356 -19.82 19.15 3.25
CA HIS A 356 -19.80 19.08 4.72
C HIS A 356 -20.48 17.84 5.32
N VAL A 357 -20.57 16.75 4.57
CA VAL A 357 -21.12 15.45 5.00
C VAL A 357 -20.08 14.34 4.93
N GLY A 358 -18.80 14.68 5.11
CA GLY A 358 -17.67 13.75 5.09
C GLY A 358 -17.82 12.57 6.05
N TRP A 359 -18.57 12.75 7.15
CA TRP A 359 -18.90 11.68 8.09
C TRP A 359 -19.56 10.46 7.43
N ILE A 360 -20.30 10.64 6.33
CA ILE A 360 -20.94 9.55 5.57
C ILE A 360 -19.88 8.60 5.01
N ALA A 361 -18.76 9.13 4.49
CA ALA A 361 -17.68 8.31 3.96
C ALA A 361 -17.03 7.46 5.04
N PHE A 362 -16.75 8.02 6.22
CA PHE A 362 -16.16 7.31 7.34
C PHE A 362 -17.12 6.25 7.91
N THR A 363 -18.40 6.59 8.07
CA THR A 363 -19.44 5.63 8.49
C THR A 363 -19.59 4.49 7.48
N GLY A 364 -19.66 4.80 6.18
CA GLY A 364 -19.79 3.80 5.12
C GLY A 364 -18.60 2.82 5.10
N MET A 365 -17.38 3.33 5.20
CA MET A 365 -16.18 2.48 5.33
C MET A 365 -16.24 1.65 6.62
N GLY A 366 -16.74 2.23 7.72
CA GLY A 366 -16.94 1.53 8.99
C GLY A 366 -17.91 0.35 8.85
N VAL A 367 -19.05 0.54 8.19
CA VAL A 367 -20.04 -0.52 7.92
C VAL A 367 -19.42 -1.63 7.06
N ILE A 368 -18.69 -1.27 5.99
CA ILE A 368 -17.98 -2.26 5.15
C ILE A 368 -16.99 -3.07 5.99
N ALA A 369 -16.26 -2.43 6.90
CA ALA A 369 -15.31 -3.11 7.77
C ALA A 369 -16.01 -4.04 8.78
N VAL A 370 -17.15 -3.67 9.33
CA VAL A 370 -17.95 -4.55 10.20
C VAL A 370 -18.43 -5.79 9.44
N ILE A 371 -18.93 -5.62 8.22
CA ILE A 371 -19.30 -6.74 7.33
C ILE A 371 -18.08 -7.62 7.04
N ALA A 372 -16.93 -7.01 6.71
CA ALA A 372 -15.68 -7.72 6.47
C ALA A 372 -15.20 -8.49 7.70
N ALA A 373 -15.42 -7.98 8.93
CA ALA A 373 -15.07 -8.67 10.16
C ALA A 373 -15.87 -9.97 10.35
N TRP A 374 -17.12 -9.98 9.94
CA TRP A 374 -17.93 -11.21 9.94
C TRP A 374 -17.40 -12.25 8.96
N VAL A 375 -17.03 -11.81 7.74
CA VAL A 375 -16.41 -12.65 6.70
C VAL A 375 -15.02 -13.13 7.13
N ALA A 376 -14.30 -12.35 7.94
CA ALA A 376 -12.95 -12.63 8.41
C ALA A 376 -12.85 -13.84 9.35
N ARG A 377 -13.96 -14.34 9.89
CA ARG A 377 -13.97 -15.49 10.83
C ARG A 377 -13.39 -16.75 10.19
N ASP A 378 -13.77 -17.06 8.94
CA ASP A 378 -13.26 -18.19 8.18
C ASP A 378 -13.04 -17.80 6.70
N PRO A 379 -12.01 -17.01 6.39
CA PRO A 379 -11.79 -16.55 5.02
C PRO A 379 -11.31 -17.67 4.09
N VAL A 380 -10.60 -18.66 4.64
CA VAL A 380 -10.11 -19.86 3.93
C VAL A 380 -10.60 -21.07 4.73
N PRO A 381 -11.60 -21.81 4.25
CA PRO A 381 -12.03 -23.07 4.88
C PRO A 381 -10.85 -24.04 4.97
N GLY A 382 -10.71 -24.74 6.10
CA GLY A 382 -9.64 -25.70 6.38
C GLY A 382 -9.68 -26.93 5.49
#